data_563b75048bcb892cfd21383fb19f6e88
#
_entry.id   563b75048bcb892cfd21383fb19f6e88
#
_cell.length_a   1.000
_cell.length_b   1.000
_cell.length_c   1.000
_cell.angle_alpha   90.00
_cell.angle_beta   90.00
_cell.angle_gamma   90.00
#
_symmetry.space_group_name_H-M   'P 1'
#
loop_
_entity.id
_entity.type
_entity.pdbx_description
1 polymer ?
#
loop_
_entity_poly.entity_id
_entity_poly.type
_entity_poly.pdbx_seq_one_letter_code
_entity_poly.pdbx_strand_id
1 'polypeptide(L)'
;MSTTGRARDTDPLAGSWVTMADNEHSAVSNGSRSGRDAVGAWLSDHLVDLVQWRRHIHANPELSRTEFATTEFVSAWLTKAGLIPQVLPGGTGLICDIGPEGPRIGLRADMDALPLQEFTGLSFASTVPGVAHACGHDAHTTILLGTALALAELPQLPVGVRLIFQPAEEVMPGGAIDVVASGAMAGVERMFALHCDPRLEVGRVGIRVGAITSAADTIELVLDSPGGHTSRPHLTSDLVYAIGTVITGLPGLLSRRIDPRTSTVMVWGAVSAGKAPNAIPQTGMLTGTIRTGDHETWSLLEPMVREIVDGLLAPTGVRYQLNYRRGVPPVVNEVQSTRMFEDAIRALGPDALADTMQSGGGEDFSWYLEEVPGAMARLGVWSGEGEQLDLHQPTFDLDERALEVGVRVLTDIVLRAR
;
A
#
# COMPACT_ATOMS: atom_id res chain seq x y z
N MET A 1 69.46 -24.74 -38.80
CA MET A 1 69.94 -25.55 -37.68
C MET A 1 69.10 -25.37 -36.49
N SER A 2 68.58 -26.45 -35.97
CA SER A 2 68.09 -26.83 -34.66
C SER A 2 66.73 -26.28 -34.22
N THR A 3 65.85 -27.18 -34.37
CA THR A 3 64.56 -27.41 -33.74
C THR A 3 64.63 -27.57 -32.23
N THR A 4 63.64 -27.07 -31.46
CA THR A 4 63.14 -27.80 -30.30
C THR A 4 61.67 -27.36 -30.04
N GLY A 5 60.78 -28.35 -30.15
CA GLY A 5 59.37 -28.23 -29.79
C GLY A 5 59.17 -28.21 -28.26
N ARG A 6 58.07 -27.60 -27.81
CA ARG A 6 57.54 -27.81 -26.48
C ARG A 6 56.12 -28.36 -26.57
N ALA A 7 55.94 -29.46 -25.88
CA ALA A 7 54.70 -30.17 -25.66
C ALA A 7 53.67 -29.30 -24.98
N ARG A 8 52.40 -29.50 -25.35
CA ARG A 8 51.23 -28.95 -24.63
C ARG A 8 50.87 -29.92 -23.50
N ASP A 9 50.96 -29.43 -22.28
CA ASP A 9 50.33 -30.07 -21.11
C ASP A 9 48.81 -29.85 -21.18
N THR A 10 48.08 -30.92 -21.23
CA THR A 10 46.61 -30.92 -21.10
C THR A 10 46.25 -31.11 -19.63
N ASP A 11 45.65 -30.10 -19.04
CA ASP A 11 45.10 -30.10 -17.69
C ASP A 11 43.78 -30.91 -17.67
N PRO A 12 43.63 -32.00 -16.87
CA PRO A 12 42.44 -32.85 -16.85
C PRO A 12 41.33 -32.39 -15.92
N LEU A 13 41.35 -31.16 -15.38
CA LEU A 13 40.36 -30.72 -14.38
C LEU A 13 39.34 -29.66 -14.83
N ALA A 14 39.24 -29.39 -16.15
CA ALA A 14 38.30 -28.37 -16.68
C ALA A 14 36.89 -28.91 -17.06
N GLY A 15 36.50 -30.10 -16.63
CA GLY A 15 35.32 -30.81 -17.19
C GLY A 15 34.12 -31.03 -16.25
N SER A 16 34.09 -30.51 -15.00
CA SER A 16 33.04 -30.95 -14.07
C SER A 16 32.16 -29.86 -13.41
N TRP A 17 32.35 -28.60 -13.74
CA TRP A 17 31.59 -27.50 -13.06
C TRP A 17 30.47 -26.87 -13.90
N VAL A 18 30.39 -27.15 -15.18
CA VAL A 18 29.37 -26.55 -16.08
C VAL A 18 28.04 -27.34 -16.07
N THR A 19 28.05 -28.63 -15.68
CA THR A 19 26.86 -29.46 -15.77
C THR A 19 25.90 -29.46 -14.57
N MET A 20 26.32 -28.93 -13.40
CA MET A 20 25.41 -28.83 -12.25
C MET A 20 24.57 -27.55 -12.26
N ALA A 21 25.15 -26.41 -12.65
CA ALA A 21 24.43 -25.14 -12.68
C ALA A 21 23.33 -25.11 -13.79
N ASP A 22 23.59 -25.72 -14.94
CA ASP A 22 22.63 -25.79 -16.04
C ASP A 22 21.44 -26.73 -15.75
N ASN A 23 21.66 -27.80 -14.98
CA ASN A 23 20.59 -28.72 -14.58
C ASN A 23 19.68 -28.15 -13.50
N GLU A 24 20.20 -27.39 -12.55
CA GLU A 24 19.38 -26.70 -11.53
C GLU A 24 18.53 -25.59 -12.16
N HIS A 25 19.09 -24.79 -13.07
CA HIS A 25 18.34 -23.77 -13.80
C HIS A 25 17.23 -24.37 -14.68
N SER A 26 17.45 -25.49 -15.32
CA SER A 26 16.44 -26.13 -16.18
C SER A 26 15.32 -26.80 -15.36
N ALA A 27 15.63 -27.39 -14.21
CA ALA A 27 14.64 -28.03 -13.35
C ALA A 27 13.72 -26.99 -12.67
N VAL A 28 14.28 -25.87 -12.21
CA VAL A 28 13.52 -24.76 -11.63
C VAL A 28 12.63 -24.06 -12.66
N SER A 29 13.13 -23.85 -13.88
CA SER A 29 12.34 -23.27 -14.96
C SER A 29 11.16 -24.16 -15.39
N ASN A 30 11.34 -25.48 -15.39
CA ASN A 30 10.29 -26.44 -15.69
C ASN A 30 9.25 -26.56 -14.57
N GLY A 31 9.64 -26.53 -13.30
CA GLY A 31 8.71 -26.55 -12.15
C GLY A 31 7.83 -25.31 -12.10
N SER A 32 8.39 -24.13 -12.29
CA SER A 32 7.63 -22.89 -12.30
C SER A 32 6.71 -22.77 -13.54
N ARG A 33 7.07 -23.33 -14.67
CA ARG A 33 6.22 -23.38 -15.86
C ARG A 33 5.03 -24.31 -15.64
N SER A 34 5.26 -25.50 -15.08
CA SER A 34 4.19 -26.45 -14.71
C SER A 34 3.23 -25.86 -13.68
N GLY A 35 3.74 -25.11 -12.68
CA GLY A 35 2.90 -24.41 -11.70
C GLY A 35 2.01 -23.34 -12.35
N ARG A 36 2.56 -22.55 -13.26
CA ARG A 36 1.78 -21.53 -14.00
C ARG A 36 0.68 -22.15 -14.87
N ASP A 37 0.97 -23.27 -15.52
CA ASP A 37 -0.03 -23.98 -16.34
C ASP A 37 -1.16 -24.52 -15.46
N ALA A 38 -0.85 -25.03 -14.26
CA ALA A 38 -1.84 -25.49 -13.29
C ALA A 38 -2.69 -24.33 -12.75
N VAL A 39 -2.07 -23.20 -12.39
CA VAL A 39 -2.80 -21.96 -12.00
C VAL A 39 -3.69 -21.47 -13.14
N GLY A 40 -3.20 -21.53 -14.39
CA GLY A 40 -4.00 -21.18 -15.56
C GLY A 40 -5.23 -22.05 -15.74
N ALA A 41 -5.11 -23.36 -15.54
CA ALA A 41 -6.24 -24.30 -15.57
C ALA A 41 -7.22 -23.99 -14.41
N TRP A 42 -6.72 -23.82 -13.19
CA TRP A 42 -7.55 -23.45 -12.04
C TRP A 42 -8.35 -22.16 -12.30
N LEU A 43 -7.69 -21.12 -12.81
CA LEU A 43 -8.37 -19.88 -13.16
C LEU A 43 -9.47 -20.07 -14.20
N SER A 44 -9.23 -20.88 -15.24
CA SER A 44 -10.25 -21.15 -16.26
C SER A 44 -11.51 -21.78 -15.67
N ASP A 45 -11.38 -22.60 -14.64
CA ASP A 45 -12.48 -23.27 -13.96
C ASP A 45 -13.18 -22.36 -12.91
N HIS A 46 -12.49 -21.34 -12.36
CA HIS A 46 -12.95 -20.55 -11.22
C HIS A 46 -13.13 -19.03 -11.49
N LEU A 47 -13.03 -18.58 -12.76
CA LEU A 47 -13.24 -17.15 -13.08
C LEU A 47 -14.62 -16.65 -12.64
N VAL A 48 -15.65 -17.47 -12.79
CA VAL A 48 -17.01 -17.12 -12.38
C VAL A 48 -17.10 -17.00 -10.86
N ASP A 49 -16.41 -17.86 -10.13
CA ASP A 49 -16.37 -17.82 -8.66
C ASP A 49 -15.67 -16.55 -8.18
N LEU A 50 -14.53 -16.17 -8.78
CA LEU A 50 -13.83 -14.90 -8.46
C LEU A 50 -14.75 -13.70 -8.63
N VAL A 51 -15.47 -13.61 -9.75
CA VAL A 51 -16.42 -12.52 -9.98
C VAL A 51 -17.54 -12.54 -8.93
N GLN A 52 -18.08 -13.72 -8.59
CA GLN A 52 -19.12 -13.83 -7.57
C GLN A 52 -18.62 -13.45 -6.17
N TRP A 53 -17.40 -13.82 -5.79
CA TRP A 53 -16.82 -13.45 -4.51
C TRP A 53 -16.61 -11.94 -4.41
N ARG A 54 -16.03 -11.31 -5.44
CA ARG A 54 -15.89 -9.86 -5.49
C ARG A 54 -17.24 -9.16 -5.34
N ARG A 55 -18.25 -9.59 -6.12
CA ARG A 55 -19.59 -8.99 -6.08
C ARG A 55 -20.29 -9.21 -4.74
N HIS A 56 -20.05 -10.35 -4.09
CA HIS A 56 -20.58 -10.60 -2.75
C HIS A 56 -19.96 -9.64 -1.72
N ILE A 57 -18.65 -9.47 -1.71
CA ILE A 57 -17.95 -8.53 -0.82
C ILE A 57 -18.41 -7.10 -1.12
N HIS A 58 -18.45 -6.72 -2.40
CA HIS A 58 -18.87 -5.39 -2.85
C HIS A 58 -20.30 -5.03 -2.40
N ALA A 59 -21.24 -5.98 -2.49
CA ALA A 59 -22.62 -5.76 -2.07
C ALA A 59 -22.83 -5.70 -0.55
N ASN A 60 -21.85 -6.20 0.23
CA ASN A 60 -21.92 -6.27 1.69
C ASN A 60 -20.67 -5.58 2.33
N PRO A 61 -20.43 -4.29 2.03
CA PRO A 61 -19.24 -3.60 2.50
C PRO A 61 -19.29 -3.34 4.00
N GLU A 62 -18.15 -3.44 4.65
CA GLU A 62 -17.97 -3.18 6.08
C GLU A 62 -16.88 -2.13 6.28
N LEU A 63 -17.11 -1.19 7.21
CA LEU A 63 -16.15 -0.15 7.54
C LEU A 63 -14.95 -0.72 8.28
N SER A 64 -13.87 0.06 8.28
CA SER A 64 -12.63 -0.23 9.01
C SER A 64 -12.90 -0.68 10.46
N ARG A 65 -12.27 -1.77 10.88
CA ARG A 65 -12.39 -2.43 12.20
C ARG A 65 -13.74 -3.10 12.47
N THR A 66 -14.59 -3.22 11.45
CA THR A 66 -15.91 -3.91 11.56
C THR A 66 -16.12 -4.95 10.46
N GLU A 67 -15.04 -5.41 9.80
CA GLU A 67 -15.04 -6.34 8.66
C GLU A 67 -15.29 -7.80 9.09
N PHE A 68 -16.29 -8.02 9.96
CA PHE A 68 -16.55 -9.34 10.56
C PHE A 68 -17.11 -10.33 9.53
N ALA A 69 -18.10 -9.92 8.73
CA ALA A 69 -18.71 -10.80 7.74
C ALA A 69 -17.75 -11.10 6.59
N THR A 70 -16.94 -10.13 6.17
CA THR A 70 -15.87 -10.32 5.17
C THR A 70 -14.80 -11.27 5.69
N THR A 71 -14.40 -11.15 6.96
CA THR A 71 -13.47 -12.08 7.62
C THR A 71 -14.03 -13.50 7.68
N GLU A 72 -15.31 -13.65 8.06
CA GLU A 72 -15.99 -14.95 8.10
C GLU A 72 -16.09 -15.57 6.70
N PHE A 73 -16.45 -14.77 5.69
CA PHE A 73 -16.53 -15.21 4.30
C PHE A 73 -15.21 -15.77 3.79
N VAL A 74 -14.12 -15.02 3.95
CA VAL A 74 -12.77 -15.47 3.54
C VAL A 74 -12.35 -16.71 4.32
N SER A 75 -12.54 -16.71 5.64
CA SER A 75 -12.23 -17.84 6.51
C SER A 75 -12.95 -19.12 6.11
N ALA A 76 -14.24 -19.02 5.73
CA ALA A 76 -15.03 -20.17 5.27
C ALA A 76 -14.49 -20.77 3.99
N TRP A 77 -14.11 -19.96 3.00
CA TRP A 77 -13.54 -20.45 1.75
C TRP A 77 -12.17 -21.11 1.94
N LEU A 78 -11.29 -20.49 2.74
CA LEU A 78 -9.99 -21.07 3.07
C LEU A 78 -10.15 -22.42 3.81
N THR A 79 -11.05 -22.47 4.79
CA THR A 79 -11.35 -23.72 5.54
C THR A 79 -11.92 -24.81 4.63
N LYS A 80 -12.82 -24.46 3.70
CA LYS A 80 -13.36 -25.40 2.69
C LYS A 80 -12.28 -26.00 1.81
N ALA A 81 -11.21 -25.24 1.53
CA ALA A 81 -10.03 -25.71 0.81
C ALA A 81 -9.04 -26.52 1.69
N GLY A 82 -9.38 -26.80 2.95
CA GLY A 82 -8.53 -27.54 3.88
C GLY A 82 -7.42 -26.73 4.52
N LEU A 83 -7.43 -25.40 4.37
CA LEU A 83 -6.48 -24.48 4.99
C LEU A 83 -6.94 -24.12 6.41
N ILE A 84 -6.02 -23.56 7.21
CA ILE A 84 -6.25 -23.22 8.62
C ILE A 84 -6.09 -21.71 8.82
N PRO A 85 -7.13 -20.90 8.52
CA PRO A 85 -7.09 -19.48 8.77
C PRO A 85 -7.10 -19.17 10.27
N GLN A 86 -6.37 -18.14 10.66
CA GLN A 86 -6.28 -17.64 12.03
C GLN A 86 -6.78 -16.20 12.05
N VAL A 87 -7.94 -15.98 12.65
CA VAL A 87 -8.51 -14.63 12.81
C VAL A 87 -7.60 -13.81 13.74
N LEU A 88 -7.37 -12.56 13.38
CA LEU A 88 -6.54 -11.64 14.15
C LEU A 88 -7.18 -11.31 15.53
N PRO A 89 -6.39 -10.88 16.51
CA PRO A 89 -6.91 -10.64 17.88
C PRO A 89 -8.04 -9.61 17.95
N GLY A 90 -8.13 -8.68 16.98
CA GLY A 90 -9.22 -7.70 16.86
C GLY A 90 -10.58 -8.28 16.45
N GLY A 91 -10.62 -9.55 16.02
CA GLY A 91 -11.82 -10.22 15.53
C GLY A 91 -12.14 -9.93 14.06
N THR A 92 -11.43 -9.02 13.41
CA THR A 92 -11.49 -8.73 11.98
C THR A 92 -10.13 -8.95 11.34
N GLY A 93 -10.14 -9.39 10.06
CA GLY A 93 -8.95 -9.82 9.36
C GLY A 93 -8.42 -11.17 9.82
N LEU A 94 -7.57 -11.77 9.03
CA LEU A 94 -7.00 -13.09 9.31
C LEU A 94 -5.66 -13.30 8.61
N ILE A 95 -4.91 -14.29 9.10
CA ILE A 95 -3.73 -14.82 8.42
C ILE A 95 -3.96 -16.29 8.09
N CYS A 96 -3.30 -16.77 7.01
CA CYS A 96 -3.30 -18.17 6.65
C CYS A 96 -1.97 -18.55 6.02
N ASP A 97 -1.37 -19.66 6.47
CA ASP A 97 -0.12 -20.17 5.93
C ASP A 97 -0.38 -21.32 4.95
N ILE A 98 0.38 -21.33 3.84
CA ILE A 98 0.35 -22.36 2.82
C ILE A 98 1.79 -22.78 2.48
N GLY A 99 1.99 -24.05 2.15
CA GLY A 99 3.25 -24.57 1.66
C GLY A 99 4.19 -25.05 2.77
N PRO A 100 5.50 -25.18 2.49
CA PRO A 100 6.45 -25.75 3.44
C PRO A 100 6.68 -24.85 4.66
N GLU A 101 7.06 -25.47 5.77
CA GLU A 101 7.57 -24.75 6.94
C GLU A 101 8.90 -24.05 6.63
N GLY A 102 9.17 -22.96 7.34
CA GLY A 102 10.39 -22.18 7.20
C GLY A 102 10.14 -20.75 6.75
N PRO A 103 11.07 -20.15 5.96
CA PRO A 103 10.93 -18.81 5.41
C PRO A 103 9.68 -18.67 4.55
N ARG A 104 9.01 -17.51 4.66
CA ARG A 104 7.75 -17.24 3.94
C ARG A 104 7.80 -15.97 3.13
N ILE A 105 7.08 -16.00 2.02
CA ILE A 105 6.64 -14.79 1.33
C ILE A 105 5.29 -14.37 1.91
N GLY A 106 5.18 -13.12 2.32
CA GLY A 106 3.91 -12.52 2.71
C GLY A 106 3.18 -11.91 1.52
N LEU A 107 1.90 -12.20 1.39
CA LEU A 107 0.99 -11.56 0.43
C LEU A 107 -0.13 -10.88 1.22
N ARG A 108 -0.41 -9.60 0.92
CA ARG A 108 -1.41 -8.81 1.66
C ARG A 108 -2.53 -8.33 0.75
N ALA A 109 -3.74 -8.37 1.27
CA ALA A 109 -4.89 -7.61 0.78
C ALA A 109 -5.59 -6.92 1.95
N ASP A 110 -6.00 -5.67 1.75
CA ASP A 110 -6.91 -4.92 2.60
C ASP A 110 -8.35 -5.37 2.37
N MET A 111 -9.25 -5.12 3.35
CA MET A 111 -10.61 -5.68 3.35
C MET A 111 -11.71 -4.64 3.55
N ASP A 112 -11.39 -3.48 4.08
CA ASP A 112 -12.37 -2.49 4.54
C ASP A 112 -12.96 -1.64 3.42
N ALA A 113 -14.12 -1.07 3.69
CA ALA A 113 -14.85 -0.15 2.81
C ALA A 113 -14.86 1.28 3.38
N LEU A 114 -15.30 2.21 2.55
CA LEU A 114 -15.36 3.64 2.86
C LEU A 114 -16.74 4.09 3.33
N PRO A 115 -16.83 5.11 4.22
CA PRO A 115 -18.09 5.76 4.61
C PRO A 115 -18.58 6.68 3.48
N LEU A 116 -19.02 6.08 2.39
CA LEU A 116 -19.36 6.75 1.13
C LEU A 116 -20.63 6.12 0.53
N GLN A 117 -21.60 6.94 0.11
CA GLN A 117 -22.78 6.43 -0.61
C GLN A 117 -22.40 6.07 -2.05
N GLU A 118 -22.69 4.86 -2.45
CA GLU A 118 -22.48 4.39 -3.83
C GLU A 118 -23.57 4.88 -4.78
N PHE A 119 -23.16 5.26 -6.00
CA PHE A 119 -24.03 5.68 -7.11
C PHE A 119 -23.65 5.03 -8.45
N THR A 120 -23.06 3.84 -8.45
CA THR A 120 -22.66 3.12 -9.66
C THR A 120 -23.86 2.61 -10.48
N GLY A 121 -24.96 2.28 -9.83
CA GLY A 121 -26.13 1.65 -10.48
C GLY A 121 -25.90 0.18 -10.86
N LEU A 122 -24.86 -0.47 -10.34
CA LEU A 122 -24.56 -1.89 -10.56
C LEU A 122 -25.65 -2.79 -9.96
N SER A 123 -25.88 -3.95 -10.56
CA SER A 123 -26.82 -4.94 -10.03
C SER A 123 -26.38 -5.55 -8.69
N PHE A 124 -25.11 -5.41 -8.35
CA PHE A 124 -24.47 -5.83 -7.11
C PHE A 124 -23.94 -4.65 -6.29
N ALA A 125 -24.45 -3.44 -6.53
CA ALA A 125 -24.09 -2.26 -5.74
C ALA A 125 -24.31 -2.53 -4.24
N SER A 126 -23.60 -1.75 -3.40
CA SER A 126 -23.71 -1.83 -1.94
C SER A 126 -25.16 -1.88 -1.45
N THR A 127 -25.48 -2.85 -0.61
CA THR A 127 -26.74 -2.94 0.11
C THR A 127 -26.74 -2.19 1.44
N VAL A 128 -25.59 -1.65 1.85
CA VAL A 128 -25.37 -0.94 3.11
C VAL A 128 -25.38 0.58 2.86
N PRO A 129 -26.42 1.31 3.28
CA PRO A 129 -26.52 2.74 3.03
C PRO A 129 -25.31 3.50 3.59
N GLY A 130 -24.67 4.33 2.75
CA GLY A 130 -23.55 5.17 3.14
C GLY A 130 -22.23 4.43 3.30
N VAL A 131 -22.11 3.19 2.83
CA VAL A 131 -20.86 2.41 2.84
C VAL A 131 -20.64 1.80 1.47
N ALA A 132 -19.42 1.89 0.92
CA ALA A 132 -19.09 1.34 -0.39
C ALA A 132 -17.61 0.97 -0.52
N HIS A 133 -17.32 -0.06 -1.33
CA HIS A 133 -15.99 -0.39 -1.78
C HIS A 133 -15.56 0.52 -2.94
N ALA A 134 -15.13 1.73 -2.63
CA ALA A 134 -14.68 2.70 -3.64
C ALA A 134 -13.16 2.84 -3.75
N CYS A 135 -12.39 1.88 -3.16
CA CYS A 135 -10.94 1.78 -3.31
C CYS A 135 -10.48 0.46 -3.95
N GLY A 136 -11.40 -0.48 -4.20
CA GLY A 136 -11.10 -1.76 -4.83
C GLY A 136 -10.66 -2.86 -3.86
N HIS A 137 -10.85 -2.69 -2.55
CA HIS A 137 -10.47 -3.69 -1.54
C HIS A 137 -11.28 -4.99 -1.65
N ASP A 138 -12.49 -4.94 -2.20
CA ASP A 138 -13.27 -6.10 -2.62
C ASP A 138 -12.54 -6.94 -3.68
N ALA A 139 -11.88 -6.30 -4.63
CA ALA A 139 -11.04 -6.97 -5.61
C ALA A 139 -9.73 -7.46 -5.00
N HIS A 140 -9.05 -6.67 -4.15
CA HIS A 140 -7.82 -7.09 -3.47
C HIS A 140 -8.05 -8.35 -2.63
N THR A 141 -9.09 -8.35 -1.78
CA THR A 141 -9.50 -9.51 -0.97
C THR A 141 -9.79 -10.73 -1.84
N THR A 142 -10.53 -10.53 -2.93
CA THR A 142 -10.86 -11.62 -3.88
C THR A 142 -9.62 -12.17 -4.58
N ILE A 143 -8.73 -11.31 -5.03
CA ILE A 143 -7.47 -11.71 -5.68
C ILE A 143 -6.62 -12.54 -4.71
N LEU A 144 -6.49 -12.11 -3.46
CA LEU A 144 -5.70 -12.85 -2.47
C LEU A 144 -6.36 -14.19 -2.11
N LEU A 145 -7.69 -14.24 -2.00
CA LEU A 145 -8.44 -15.48 -1.81
C LEU A 145 -8.23 -16.44 -2.99
N GLY A 146 -8.39 -15.95 -4.21
CA GLY A 146 -8.15 -16.75 -5.42
C GLY A 146 -6.71 -17.25 -5.52
N THR A 147 -5.74 -16.40 -5.15
CA THR A 147 -4.32 -16.77 -5.05
C THR A 147 -4.11 -17.91 -4.04
N ALA A 148 -4.74 -17.80 -2.87
CA ALA A 148 -4.66 -18.83 -1.83
C ALA A 148 -5.16 -20.18 -2.32
N LEU A 149 -6.35 -20.20 -2.94
CA LEU A 149 -7.00 -21.42 -3.40
C LEU A 149 -6.25 -22.05 -4.57
N ALA A 150 -5.78 -21.25 -5.52
CA ALA A 150 -4.97 -21.72 -6.64
C ALA A 150 -3.63 -22.34 -6.17
N LEU A 151 -2.95 -21.72 -5.18
CA LEU A 151 -1.72 -22.25 -4.61
C LEU A 151 -1.94 -23.51 -3.79
N ALA A 152 -3.08 -23.63 -3.09
CA ALA A 152 -3.42 -24.80 -2.27
C ALA A 152 -3.63 -26.07 -3.11
N GLU A 153 -4.01 -25.96 -4.37
CA GLU A 153 -4.17 -27.11 -5.28
C GLU A 153 -2.85 -27.57 -5.90
N LEU A 154 -1.77 -26.80 -5.76
CA LEU A 154 -0.48 -27.21 -6.29
C LEU A 154 0.15 -28.32 -5.40
N PRO A 155 0.76 -29.35 -6.00
CA PRO A 155 1.32 -30.47 -5.26
C PRO A 155 2.50 -30.05 -4.36
N GLN A 156 3.18 -28.97 -4.72
CA GLN A 156 4.33 -28.45 -3.97
C GLN A 156 4.54 -26.97 -4.29
N LEU A 157 4.84 -26.18 -3.25
CA LEU A 157 5.30 -24.80 -3.38
C LEU A 157 6.81 -24.70 -3.12
N PRO A 158 7.53 -23.80 -3.81
CA PRO A 158 8.98 -23.63 -3.62
C PRO A 158 9.31 -22.99 -2.28
N VAL A 159 8.36 -22.24 -1.69
CA VAL A 159 8.52 -21.48 -0.45
C VAL A 159 7.21 -21.46 0.32
N GLY A 160 7.27 -21.26 1.64
CA GLY A 160 6.08 -20.98 2.44
C GLY A 160 5.45 -19.64 2.06
N VAL A 161 4.13 -19.54 2.18
CA VAL A 161 3.38 -18.32 1.90
C VAL A 161 2.53 -17.96 3.11
N ARG A 162 2.63 -16.74 3.58
CA ARG A 162 1.71 -16.16 4.55
C ARG A 162 0.76 -15.20 3.85
N LEU A 163 -0.52 -15.53 3.86
CA LEU A 163 -1.59 -14.67 3.40
C LEU A 163 -2.05 -13.79 4.55
N ILE A 164 -2.17 -12.49 4.32
CA ILE A 164 -2.63 -11.50 5.30
C ILE A 164 -3.83 -10.78 4.70
N PHE A 165 -5.01 -11.07 5.20
CA PHE A 165 -6.23 -10.34 4.93
C PHE A 165 -6.37 -9.28 6.01
N GLN A 166 -5.99 -8.06 5.67
CA GLN A 166 -5.79 -6.97 6.61
C GLN A 166 -7.05 -6.13 6.77
N PRO A 167 -7.52 -5.85 8.00
CA PRO A 167 -8.59 -4.89 8.25
C PRO A 167 -8.06 -3.46 8.31
N ALA A 168 -8.95 -2.48 8.18
CA ALA A 168 -8.77 -1.08 8.59
C ALA A 168 -7.61 -0.33 7.91
N GLU A 169 -7.49 -0.42 6.57
CA GLU A 169 -6.51 0.38 5.81
C GLU A 169 -6.94 1.86 5.74
N GLU A 170 -8.23 2.13 5.56
CA GLU A 170 -8.79 3.47 5.28
C GLU A 170 -8.83 4.43 6.48
N VAL A 171 -8.31 4.00 7.64
CA VAL A 171 -8.19 4.83 8.85
C VAL A 171 -6.74 4.96 9.27
N MET A 172 -6.37 6.11 9.84
CA MET A 172 -5.01 6.34 10.32
C MET A 172 -4.85 5.96 11.80
N PRO A 173 -3.76 5.33 12.17
CA PRO A 173 -2.57 4.96 11.41
C PRO A 173 -2.66 3.61 10.66
N GLY A 174 -3.85 3.06 10.47
CA GLY A 174 -4.13 1.83 9.76
C GLY A 174 -4.15 0.57 10.63
N GLY A 175 -4.70 -0.52 10.07
CA GLY A 175 -4.74 -1.83 10.71
C GLY A 175 -3.43 -2.62 10.59
N ALA A 176 -2.54 -2.26 9.66
CA ALA A 176 -1.26 -2.94 9.47
C ALA A 176 -0.41 -2.96 10.74
N ILE A 177 -0.42 -1.88 11.54
CA ILE A 177 0.27 -1.82 12.85
C ILE A 177 -0.24 -2.92 13.78
N ASP A 178 -1.56 -3.13 13.85
CA ASP A 178 -2.17 -4.15 14.71
C ASP A 178 -1.79 -5.56 14.23
N VAL A 179 -1.73 -5.76 12.91
CA VAL A 179 -1.28 -7.03 12.30
C VAL A 179 0.19 -7.31 12.64
N VAL A 180 1.07 -6.32 12.49
CA VAL A 180 2.49 -6.43 12.86
C VAL A 180 2.62 -6.74 14.36
N ALA A 181 1.93 -6.00 15.22
CA ALA A 181 1.94 -6.19 16.66
C ALA A 181 1.40 -7.57 17.10
N SER A 182 0.53 -8.21 16.32
CA SER A 182 0.01 -9.56 16.58
C SER A 182 1.06 -10.67 16.39
N GLY A 183 2.23 -10.35 15.83
CA GLY A 183 3.28 -11.30 15.48
C GLY A 183 3.07 -11.98 14.12
N ALA A 184 2.15 -11.48 13.30
CA ALA A 184 1.86 -12.03 11.98
C ALA A 184 3.07 -11.99 11.02
N MET A 185 4.10 -11.18 11.31
CA MET A 185 5.32 -11.10 10.51
C MET A 185 6.36 -12.18 10.82
N ALA A 186 6.11 -13.03 11.84
CA ALA A 186 7.08 -14.07 12.23
C ALA A 186 7.35 -15.05 11.07
N GLY A 187 8.63 -15.14 10.65
CA GLY A 187 9.08 -15.99 9.56
C GLY A 187 8.78 -15.46 8.14
N VAL A 188 8.21 -14.29 8.01
CA VAL A 188 8.07 -13.60 6.73
C VAL A 188 9.41 -12.92 6.38
N GLU A 189 9.91 -13.13 5.17
CA GLU A 189 11.16 -12.52 4.69
C GLU A 189 10.93 -11.39 3.67
N ARG A 190 9.80 -11.41 2.98
CA ARG A 190 9.39 -10.39 2.00
C ARG A 190 7.89 -10.23 1.98
N MET A 191 7.43 -8.99 1.74
CA MET A 191 6.00 -8.68 1.62
C MET A 191 5.66 -8.17 0.22
N PHE A 192 4.49 -8.60 -0.28
CA PHE A 192 3.96 -8.15 -1.55
C PHE A 192 2.47 -7.80 -1.44
N ALA A 193 2.08 -6.74 -2.14
CA ALA A 193 0.69 -6.31 -2.27
C ALA A 193 0.38 -5.78 -3.67
N LEU A 194 -0.88 -5.86 -4.08
CA LEU A 194 -1.42 -5.17 -5.24
C LEU A 194 -2.40 -4.10 -4.77
N HIS A 195 -2.46 -2.99 -5.49
CA HIS A 195 -3.48 -1.98 -5.30
C HIS A 195 -4.09 -1.58 -6.64
N CYS A 196 -5.41 -1.49 -6.73
CA CYS A 196 -6.12 -1.05 -7.92
C CYS A 196 -5.68 0.36 -8.36
N ASP A 197 -5.44 0.52 -9.66
CA ASP A 197 -5.16 1.83 -10.26
C ASP A 197 -6.09 2.06 -11.47
N PRO A 198 -7.11 2.91 -11.33
CA PRO A 198 -8.06 3.18 -12.42
C PRO A 198 -7.46 4.00 -13.57
N ARG A 199 -6.21 4.47 -13.44
CA ARG A 199 -5.49 5.15 -14.52
C ARG A 199 -4.79 4.18 -15.47
N LEU A 200 -4.66 2.92 -15.07
CA LEU A 200 -4.09 1.85 -15.88
C LEU A 200 -5.19 0.98 -16.47
N GLU A 201 -5.03 0.64 -17.74
CA GLU A 201 -5.91 -0.32 -18.42
C GLU A 201 -5.74 -1.72 -17.84
N VAL A 202 -6.83 -2.47 -17.77
CA VAL A 202 -6.85 -3.87 -17.34
C VAL A 202 -5.90 -4.72 -18.19
N GLY A 203 -5.20 -5.66 -17.54
CA GLY A 203 -4.13 -6.44 -18.17
C GLY A 203 -2.74 -5.81 -18.00
N ARG A 204 -2.67 -4.57 -17.54
CA ARG A 204 -1.40 -3.88 -17.24
C ARG A 204 -1.19 -3.77 -15.72
N VAL A 205 0.07 -3.86 -15.32
CA VAL A 205 0.48 -3.69 -13.92
C VAL A 205 1.68 -2.76 -13.87
N GLY A 206 1.55 -1.68 -13.09
CA GLY A 206 2.57 -0.67 -12.92
C GLY A 206 3.40 -0.93 -11.66
N ILE A 207 4.73 -0.84 -11.79
CA ILE A 207 5.64 -0.92 -10.65
C ILE A 207 6.84 -0.02 -10.85
N ARG A 208 7.44 0.41 -9.74
CA ARG A 208 8.68 1.19 -9.74
C ARG A 208 9.50 0.86 -8.50
N VAL A 209 10.81 1.00 -8.60
CA VAL A 209 11.75 0.96 -7.46
C VAL A 209 11.62 2.26 -6.66
N GLY A 210 11.75 2.18 -5.35
CA GLY A 210 11.65 3.32 -4.44
C GLY A 210 10.22 3.67 -4.10
N ALA A 211 9.96 4.90 -3.68
CA ALA A 211 8.66 5.31 -3.19
C ALA A 211 7.56 5.23 -4.26
N ILE A 212 6.51 4.47 -3.99
CA ILE A 212 5.31 4.35 -4.84
C ILE A 212 4.11 5.09 -4.25
N THR A 213 4.10 5.34 -2.94
CA THR A 213 3.15 6.21 -2.23
C THR A 213 3.89 7.33 -1.51
N SER A 214 3.17 8.21 -0.83
CA SER A 214 3.72 9.22 0.05
C SER A 214 3.40 8.89 1.51
N ALA A 215 4.27 9.31 2.42
CA ALA A 215 3.89 9.45 3.82
C ALA A 215 2.73 10.43 3.95
N ALA A 216 1.92 10.29 4.99
CA ALA A 216 0.77 11.14 5.23
C ALA A 216 0.62 11.47 6.71
N ASP A 217 1.10 12.65 7.12
CA ASP A 217 0.98 13.15 8.49
C ASP A 217 -0.06 14.27 8.57
N THR A 218 -0.68 14.41 9.75
CA THR A 218 -1.63 15.47 10.03
C THR A 218 -1.09 16.37 11.14
N ILE A 219 -1.26 17.67 10.96
CA ILE A 219 -0.94 18.66 12.00
C ILE A 219 -2.18 19.47 12.38
N GLU A 220 -2.34 19.69 13.67
CA GLU A 220 -3.32 20.58 14.23
C GLU A 220 -2.60 21.58 15.14
N LEU A 221 -2.81 22.85 14.90
CA LEU A 221 -2.26 23.93 15.70
C LEU A 221 -3.40 24.73 16.32
N VAL A 222 -3.51 24.65 17.64
CA VAL A 222 -4.45 25.44 18.44
C VAL A 222 -3.70 26.63 19.03
N LEU A 223 -4.24 27.84 18.85
CA LEU A 223 -3.62 29.07 19.33
C LEU A 223 -4.54 29.78 20.36
N ASP A 224 -3.92 30.38 21.37
CA ASP A 224 -4.60 31.11 22.41
C ASP A 224 -4.00 32.52 22.63
N SER A 225 -4.86 33.50 22.79
CA SER A 225 -4.54 34.91 23.05
C SER A 225 -5.46 35.48 24.14
N PRO A 226 -5.05 36.51 24.87
CA PRO A 226 -5.97 37.23 25.75
C PRO A 226 -7.18 37.84 25.03
N GLY A 227 -7.09 38.01 23.70
CA GLY A 227 -8.06 38.79 22.94
C GLY A 227 -7.91 40.27 23.15
N GLY A 228 -8.69 41.09 22.45
CA GLY A 228 -8.64 42.54 22.67
C GLY A 228 -9.23 43.37 21.54
N HIS A 229 -9.14 44.69 21.67
CA HIS A 229 -9.64 45.62 20.66
C HIS A 229 -8.59 45.80 19.54
N THR A 230 -8.96 45.68 18.28
CA THR A 230 -8.03 45.79 17.14
C THR A 230 -7.31 47.12 17.03
N SER A 231 -7.84 48.20 17.67
CA SER A 231 -7.15 49.52 17.73
C SER A 231 -5.99 49.56 18.73
N ARG A 232 -5.79 48.54 19.56
CA ARG A 232 -4.77 48.48 20.62
C ARG A 232 -4.04 47.13 20.62
N PRO A 233 -3.44 46.71 19.49
CA PRO A 233 -2.78 45.39 19.39
C PRO A 233 -1.56 45.28 20.33
N HIS A 234 -0.94 46.39 20.70
CA HIS A 234 0.21 46.43 21.61
C HIS A 234 -0.13 46.06 23.08
N LEU A 235 -1.41 45.95 23.44
CA LEU A 235 -1.88 45.55 24.78
C LEU A 235 -2.28 44.07 24.86
N THR A 236 -2.08 43.34 23.78
CA THR A 236 -2.47 41.92 23.68
C THR A 236 -1.55 41.19 22.73
N SER A 237 -1.85 39.92 22.41
CA SER A 237 -1.18 39.14 21.36
C SER A 237 -2.14 39.00 20.19
N ASP A 238 -1.74 39.49 19.01
CA ASP A 238 -2.59 39.44 17.80
C ASP A 238 -2.62 38.04 17.23
N LEU A 239 -3.68 37.29 17.56
CA LEU A 239 -3.84 35.91 17.17
C LEU A 239 -4.04 35.76 15.67
N VAL A 240 -4.74 36.68 15.01
CA VAL A 240 -4.98 36.58 13.54
C VAL A 240 -3.68 36.81 12.78
N TYR A 241 -2.85 37.79 13.25
CA TYR A 241 -1.51 37.96 12.69
C TYR A 241 -0.62 36.75 12.88
N ALA A 242 -0.64 36.12 14.06
CA ALA A 242 0.11 34.92 14.38
C ALA A 242 -0.30 33.75 13.44
N ILE A 243 -1.60 33.54 13.22
CA ILE A 243 -2.13 32.56 12.28
C ILE A 243 -1.60 32.82 10.86
N GLY A 244 -1.70 34.06 10.38
CA GLY A 244 -1.19 34.45 9.06
C GLY A 244 0.31 34.18 8.89
N THR A 245 1.08 34.43 9.96
CA THR A 245 2.52 34.15 9.99
C THR A 245 2.82 32.64 9.83
N VAL A 246 2.06 31.78 10.50
CA VAL A 246 2.25 30.33 10.40
C VAL A 246 1.74 29.80 9.04
N ILE A 247 0.60 30.29 8.55
CA ILE A 247 0.06 29.85 7.24
C ILE A 247 1.07 30.06 6.12
N THR A 248 1.76 31.18 6.11
CA THR A 248 2.74 31.51 5.07
C THR A 248 4.15 31.02 5.41
N GLY A 249 4.53 31.12 6.68
CA GLY A 249 5.89 30.87 7.15
C GLY A 249 6.24 29.38 7.18
N LEU A 250 5.38 28.54 7.72
CA LEU A 250 5.70 27.11 7.89
C LEU A 250 5.96 26.40 6.55
N PRO A 251 5.07 26.44 5.53
CA PRO A 251 5.34 25.83 4.25
C PRO A 251 6.57 26.44 3.56
N GLY A 252 6.72 27.77 3.68
CA GLY A 252 7.82 28.50 3.10
C GLY A 252 9.19 28.12 3.67
N LEU A 253 9.31 28.02 5.00
CA LEU A 253 10.56 27.63 5.67
C LEU A 253 10.84 26.13 5.52
N LEU A 254 9.81 25.30 5.62
CA LEU A 254 9.95 23.85 5.45
C LEU A 254 10.56 23.50 4.08
N SER A 255 10.07 24.12 3.00
CA SER A 255 10.57 23.90 1.65
C SER A 255 12.01 24.39 1.40
N ARG A 256 12.63 25.15 2.33
CA ARG A 256 14.05 25.57 2.27
C ARG A 256 14.96 24.65 3.10
N ARG A 257 14.39 23.81 3.94
CA ARG A 257 15.12 22.90 4.83
C ARG A 257 15.11 21.46 4.33
N ILE A 258 14.27 21.16 3.37
CA ILE A 258 14.09 19.81 2.80
C ILE A 258 14.55 19.82 1.34
N ASP A 259 15.18 18.73 0.89
CA ASP A 259 15.53 18.53 -0.50
C ASP A 259 14.25 18.49 -1.36
N PRO A 260 14.10 19.36 -2.36
CA PRO A 260 12.89 19.39 -3.19
C PRO A 260 12.64 18.10 -3.98
N ARG A 261 13.66 17.23 -4.13
CA ARG A 261 13.52 15.93 -4.80
C ARG A 261 12.75 14.91 -3.97
N THR A 262 12.55 15.13 -2.67
CA THR A 262 11.78 14.24 -1.78
C THR A 262 10.28 14.35 -1.98
N SER A 263 9.83 15.24 -2.87
CA SER A 263 8.40 15.50 -3.13
C SER A 263 7.60 15.85 -1.85
N THR A 264 8.25 16.59 -0.94
CA THR A 264 7.61 16.99 0.31
C THR A 264 6.70 18.20 0.10
N VAL A 265 5.44 18.09 0.54
CA VAL A 265 4.45 19.15 0.48
C VAL A 265 3.71 19.28 1.81
N MET A 266 3.49 20.53 2.23
CA MET A 266 2.67 20.87 3.39
C MET A 266 1.54 21.80 2.95
N VAL A 267 0.29 21.42 3.29
CA VAL A 267 -0.91 22.18 2.93
C VAL A 267 -1.82 22.34 4.14
N TRP A 268 -2.25 23.58 4.38
CA TRP A 268 -3.30 23.88 5.33
C TRP A 268 -4.68 23.62 4.69
N GLY A 269 -5.47 22.72 5.30
CA GLY A 269 -6.80 22.37 4.83
C GLY A 269 -7.91 23.20 5.47
N ALA A 270 -7.72 23.65 6.73
CA ALA A 270 -8.70 24.46 7.42
C ALA A 270 -8.05 25.50 8.33
N VAL A 271 -8.75 26.63 8.49
CA VAL A 271 -8.42 27.71 9.42
C VAL A 271 -9.70 28.25 10.05
N SER A 272 -9.68 28.48 11.35
CA SER A 272 -10.79 29.07 12.09
C SER A 272 -10.28 30.07 13.13
N ALA A 273 -10.72 31.32 13.06
CA ALA A 273 -10.44 32.35 14.06
C ALA A 273 -11.37 33.55 13.90
N GLY A 274 -11.84 34.10 15.04
CA GLY A 274 -12.57 35.37 15.10
C GLY A 274 -13.95 35.36 14.43
N LYS A 275 -14.74 36.41 14.76
CA LYS A 275 -16.09 36.62 14.18
C LYS A 275 -16.39 38.11 13.94
N ALA A 276 -15.61 38.99 14.50
CA ALA A 276 -15.86 40.45 14.49
C ALA A 276 -14.62 41.22 13.99
N PRO A 277 -14.78 42.22 13.12
CA PRO A 277 -13.66 42.91 12.51
C PRO A 277 -12.88 43.82 13.49
N ASN A 278 -13.48 44.18 14.64
CA ASN A 278 -12.91 45.07 15.61
C ASN A 278 -12.45 44.37 16.92
N ALA A 279 -12.42 43.03 16.93
CA ALA A 279 -12.01 42.26 18.10
C ALA A 279 -10.97 41.20 17.70
N ILE A 280 -9.81 41.21 18.37
CA ILE A 280 -8.81 40.16 18.31
C ILE A 280 -9.39 38.93 19.02
N PRO A 281 -9.47 37.77 18.36
CA PRO A 281 -10.03 36.54 18.96
C PRO A 281 -9.13 35.96 20.06
N GLN A 282 -9.74 35.23 20.99
CA GLN A 282 -9.02 34.54 22.06
C GLN A 282 -8.49 33.18 21.61
N THR A 283 -9.16 32.54 20.66
CA THR A 283 -8.79 31.21 20.17
C THR A 283 -8.78 31.16 18.66
N GLY A 284 -7.93 30.29 18.11
CA GLY A 284 -7.88 29.97 16.69
C GLY A 284 -7.30 28.59 16.47
N MET A 285 -7.57 28.01 15.30
CA MET A 285 -7.13 26.67 14.95
C MET A 285 -6.75 26.61 13.48
N LEU A 286 -5.67 25.87 13.20
CA LEU A 286 -5.24 25.46 11.87
C LEU A 286 -5.16 23.94 11.84
N THR A 287 -5.61 23.33 10.75
CA THR A 287 -5.35 21.92 10.46
C THR A 287 -4.77 21.77 9.07
N GLY A 288 -3.81 20.87 8.94
CA GLY A 288 -3.12 20.64 7.67
C GLY A 288 -2.53 19.25 7.57
N THR A 289 -2.02 18.95 6.39
CA THR A 289 -1.35 17.68 6.10
C THR A 289 0.06 17.91 5.58
N ILE A 290 0.96 16.99 5.92
CA ILE A 290 2.31 16.94 5.36
C ILE A 290 2.46 15.60 4.66
N ARG A 291 2.98 15.63 3.44
CA ARG A 291 3.24 14.45 2.64
C ARG A 291 4.68 14.47 2.14
N THR A 292 5.32 13.33 2.10
CA THR A 292 6.68 13.19 1.54
C THR A 292 6.84 11.79 0.94
N GLY A 293 7.61 11.70 -0.15
CA GLY A 293 7.98 10.43 -0.76
C GLY A 293 9.28 9.83 -0.23
N ASP A 294 9.88 10.45 0.78
CA ASP A 294 11.18 10.04 1.31
C ASP A 294 11.09 9.70 2.80
N HIS A 295 11.52 8.48 3.13
CA HIS A 295 11.42 7.93 4.48
C HIS A 295 12.32 8.67 5.48
N GLU A 296 13.55 9.03 5.08
CA GLU A 296 14.48 9.77 5.94
C GLU A 296 13.91 11.16 6.27
N THR A 297 13.45 11.87 5.23
CA THR A 297 12.75 13.15 5.41
C THR A 297 11.55 13.01 6.35
N TRP A 298 10.71 11.98 6.16
CA TRP A 298 9.55 11.73 7.02
C TRP A 298 9.93 11.60 8.50
N SER A 299 11.03 10.91 8.79
CA SER A 299 11.52 10.74 10.17
C SER A 299 11.91 12.07 10.84
N LEU A 300 12.32 13.06 10.05
CA LEU A 300 12.80 14.37 10.50
C LEU A 300 11.71 15.46 10.52
N LEU A 301 10.55 15.21 9.91
CA LEU A 301 9.50 16.23 9.72
C LEU A 301 8.97 16.79 11.06
N GLU A 302 8.61 15.93 12.01
CA GLU A 302 8.00 16.40 13.28
C GLU A 302 8.89 17.34 14.06
N PRO A 303 10.16 17.01 14.38
CA PRO A 303 11.04 17.94 15.10
C PRO A 303 11.28 19.25 14.33
N MET A 304 11.38 19.16 12.99
CA MET A 304 11.58 20.33 12.14
C MET A 304 10.37 21.26 12.13
N VAL A 305 9.16 20.70 12.04
CA VAL A 305 7.91 21.48 12.11
C VAL A 305 7.76 22.17 13.47
N ARG A 306 8.05 21.46 14.56
CA ARG A 306 8.01 22.04 15.93
C ARG A 306 8.95 23.22 16.06
N GLU A 307 10.20 23.07 15.63
CA GLU A 307 11.21 24.15 15.65
C GLU A 307 10.77 25.37 14.82
N ILE A 308 10.24 25.15 13.62
CA ILE A 308 9.78 26.24 12.75
C ILE A 308 8.58 26.98 13.37
N VAL A 309 7.59 26.25 13.90
CA VAL A 309 6.41 26.83 14.55
C VAL A 309 6.82 27.65 15.77
N ASP A 310 7.74 27.14 16.61
CA ASP A 310 8.30 27.90 17.74
C ASP A 310 8.93 29.19 17.27
N GLY A 311 9.80 29.15 16.27
CA GLY A 311 10.47 30.34 15.73
C GLY A 311 9.52 31.38 15.15
N LEU A 312 8.42 30.92 14.51
CA LEU A 312 7.41 31.83 13.94
C LEU A 312 6.52 32.48 14.99
N LEU A 313 6.16 31.77 16.06
CA LEU A 313 5.21 32.21 17.05
C LEU A 313 5.85 32.94 18.23
N ALA A 314 7.09 32.65 18.59
CA ALA A 314 7.78 33.29 19.71
C ALA A 314 7.73 34.85 19.70
N PRO A 315 7.93 35.54 18.56
CA PRO A 315 7.83 37.01 18.52
C PRO A 315 6.41 37.56 18.69
N THR A 316 5.37 36.72 18.47
CA THR A 316 3.97 37.15 18.51
C THR A 316 3.39 37.19 19.94
N GLY A 317 4.01 36.47 20.88
CA GLY A 317 3.51 36.32 22.24
C GLY A 317 2.22 35.49 22.35
N VAL A 318 1.75 34.87 21.26
CA VAL A 318 0.60 33.96 21.25
C VAL A 318 1.02 32.63 21.83
N ARG A 319 0.22 32.05 22.72
CA ARG A 319 0.41 30.69 23.20
C ARG A 319 -0.16 29.73 22.18
N TYR A 320 0.41 28.54 22.11
CA TYR A 320 -0.08 27.52 21.17
C TYR A 320 0.13 26.09 21.70
N GLN A 321 -0.62 25.16 21.13
CA GLN A 321 -0.42 23.72 21.23
C GLN A 321 -0.35 23.14 19.83
N LEU A 322 0.75 22.44 19.52
CA LEU A 322 0.93 21.74 18.25
C LEU A 322 0.75 20.23 18.47
N ASN A 323 -0.33 19.71 17.91
CA ASN A 323 -0.63 18.28 17.84
C ASN A 323 -0.15 17.76 16.50
N TYR A 324 1.03 17.15 16.47
CA TYR A 324 1.56 16.45 15.31
C TYR A 324 1.14 14.99 15.41
N ARG A 325 0.39 14.51 14.42
CA ARG A 325 -0.04 13.12 14.33
C ARG A 325 0.67 12.45 13.17
N ARG A 326 1.61 11.57 13.47
CA ARG A 326 2.19 10.72 12.46
C ARG A 326 1.12 9.76 11.94
N GLY A 327 1.01 9.69 10.62
CA GLY A 327 0.18 8.72 9.92
C GLY A 327 1.02 7.51 9.49
N VAL A 328 1.18 7.33 8.19
CA VAL A 328 1.92 6.20 7.60
C VAL A 328 3.22 6.67 6.93
N PRO A 329 4.31 5.89 6.95
CA PRO A 329 5.48 6.15 6.13
C PRO A 329 5.17 5.95 4.63
N PRO A 330 6.05 6.37 3.70
CA PRO A 330 5.88 6.04 2.29
C PRO A 330 6.09 4.55 2.07
N VAL A 331 5.33 3.94 1.16
CA VAL A 331 5.65 2.59 0.65
C VAL A 331 6.86 2.71 -0.25
N VAL A 332 7.98 2.12 0.18
CA VAL A 332 9.26 2.16 -0.55
C VAL A 332 9.58 0.76 -1.07
N ASN A 333 9.35 0.56 -2.37
CA ASN A 333 9.61 -0.72 -3.04
C ASN A 333 11.11 -1.03 -3.07
N GLU A 334 11.49 -2.18 -2.49
CA GLU A 334 12.86 -2.68 -2.50
C GLU A 334 13.22 -3.23 -3.90
N VAL A 335 14.49 -3.08 -4.28
CA VAL A 335 14.96 -3.37 -5.65
C VAL A 335 14.72 -4.82 -6.06
N GLN A 336 15.05 -5.81 -5.22
CA GLN A 336 14.91 -7.22 -5.56
C GLN A 336 13.43 -7.63 -5.59
N SER A 337 12.63 -7.15 -4.64
CA SER A 337 11.17 -7.37 -4.60
C SER A 337 10.48 -6.76 -5.81
N THR A 338 10.92 -5.57 -6.25
CA THR A 338 10.44 -4.94 -7.49
C THR A 338 10.75 -5.83 -8.71
N ARG A 339 11.96 -6.38 -8.81
CA ARG A 339 12.34 -7.30 -9.90
C ARG A 339 11.50 -8.58 -9.90
N MET A 340 11.20 -9.14 -8.73
CA MET A 340 10.30 -10.30 -8.63
C MET A 340 8.91 -9.99 -9.20
N PHE A 341 8.36 -8.81 -8.88
CA PHE A 341 7.12 -8.35 -9.51
C PHE A 341 7.26 -8.17 -11.02
N GLU A 342 8.30 -7.47 -11.48
CA GLU A 342 8.53 -7.26 -12.92
C GLU A 342 8.58 -8.57 -13.70
N ASP A 343 9.26 -9.59 -13.16
CA ASP A 343 9.37 -10.90 -13.78
C ASP A 343 8.01 -11.64 -13.82
N ALA A 344 7.19 -11.48 -12.78
CA ALA A 344 5.83 -12.02 -12.76
C ALA A 344 4.92 -11.28 -13.75
N ILE A 345 5.00 -9.96 -13.82
CA ILE A 345 4.21 -9.15 -14.75
C ILE A 345 4.58 -9.46 -16.20
N ARG A 346 5.87 -9.55 -16.52
CA ARG A 346 6.33 -9.89 -17.89
C ARG A 346 5.88 -11.29 -18.35
N ALA A 347 5.59 -12.20 -17.41
CA ALA A 347 5.04 -13.51 -17.74
C ALA A 347 3.58 -13.46 -18.25
N LEU A 348 2.84 -12.38 -17.99
CA LEU A 348 1.50 -12.15 -18.54
C LEU A 348 1.54 -11.81 -20.03
N GLY A 349 2.60 -11.12 -20.48
CA GLY A 349 2.77 -10.71 -21.87
C GLY A 349 3.68 -9.50 -22.01
N PRO A 350 4.07 -9.16 -23.25
CA PRO A 350 5.05 -8.10 -23.51
C PRO A 350 4.56 -6.70 -23.09
N ASP A 351 3.25 -6.45 -23.13
CA ASP A 351 2.64 -5.13 -22.86
C ASP A 351 2.09 -5.01 -21.44
N ALA A 352 2.23 -6.05 -20.61
CA ALA A 352 1.66 -6.08 -19.26
C ALA A 352 2.34 -5.13 -18.28
N LEU A 353 3.67 -4.94 -18.41
CA LEU A 353 4.42 -4.04 -17.52
C LEU A 353 4.20 -2.59 -17.94
N ALA A 354 3.74 -1.78 -16.99
CA ALA A 354 3.52 -0.35 -17.18
C ALA A 354 4.43 0.48 -16.29
N ASP A 355 4.81 1.66 -16.78
CA ASP A 355 5.39 2.69 -15.93
C ASP A 355 4.32 3.23 -14.98
N THR A 356 4.71 3.49 -13.73
CA THR A 356 3.82 4.13 -12.76
C THR A 356 4.52 5.26 -12.03
N MET A 357 3.75 6.30 -11.72
CA MET A 357 4.23 7.44 -10.95
C MET A 357 3.98 7.21 -9.48
N GLN A 358 4.74 7.91 -8.63
CA GLN A 358 4.46 7.97 -7.20
C GLN A 358 3.09 8.61 -6.96
N SER A 359 2.27 7.99 -6.11
CA SER A 359 1.02 8.55 -5.63
C SER A 359 1.26 9.51 -4.46
N GLY A 360 0.48 10.59 -4.38
CA GLY A 360 0.42 11.44 -3.20
C GLY A 360 -0.40 10.85 -2.04
N GLY A 361 -1.09 9.72 -2.22
CA GLY A 361 -1.83 9.01 -1.18
C GLY A 361 -0.92 8.33 -0.15
N GLY A 362 -1.44 8.14 1.07
CA GLY A 362 -0.85 7.25 2.07
C GLY A 362 -1.31 5.81 1.83
N GLU A 363 -0.59 4.85 2.40
CA GLU A 363 -0.91 3.42 2.33
C GLU A 363 -0.23 2.71 3.50
N ASP A 364 -0.98 2.03 4.33
CA ASP A 364 -0.48 1.43 5.56
C ASP A 364 0.28 0.12 5.35
N PHE A 365 0.30 -0.44 4.13
CA PHE A 365 1.22 -1.51 3.72
C PHE A 365 2.68 -1.14 4.02
N SER A 366 2.98 0.14 4.07
CA SER A 366 4.29 0.67 4.45
C SER A 366 4.80 0.15 5.80
N TRP A 367 3.93 -0.14 6.77
CA TRP A 367 4.32 -0.67 8.07
C TRP A 367 4.91 -2.09 8.01
N TYR A 368 4.50 -2.91 7.03
CA TYR A 368 5.14 -4.21 6.80
C TYR A 368 6.55 -4.03 6.24
N LEU A 369 6.79 -2.96 5.47
CA LEU A 369 8.10 -2.67 4.87
C LEU A 369 9.08 -2.07 5.87
N GLU A 370 8.63 -1.64 7.06
CA GLU A 370 9.50 -1.33 8.19
C GLU A 370 10.08 -2.61 8.83
N GLU A 371 9.41 -3.76 8.68
CA GLU A 371 9.82 -5.03 9.25
C GLU A 371 10.65 -5.88 8.27
N VAL A 372 10.26 -5.93 7.00
CA VAL A 372 10.89 -6.75 5.97
C VAL A 372 10.90 -6.05 4.61
N PRO A 373 11.85 -6.34 3.71
CA PRO A 373 11.81 -5.82 2.35
C PRO A 373 10.57 -6.31 1.61
N GLY A 374 10.08 -5.51 0.67
CA GLY A 374 8.90 -5.87 -0.11
C GLY A 374 8.62 -4.90 -1.24
N ALA A 375 7.50 -5.08 -1.89
CA ALA A 375 7.03 -4.19 -2.93
C ALA A 375 5.51 -4.22 -3.06
N MET A 376 4.93 -3.12 -3.49
CA MET A 376 3.55 -2.98 -3.92
C MET A 376 3.50 -2.60 -5.39
N ALA A 377 2.57 -3.17 -6.15
CA ALA A 377 2.36 -2.83 -7.55
C ALA A 377 0.95 -2.29 -7.79
N ARG A 378 0.77 -1.51 -8.85
CA ARG A 378 -0.48 -0.91 -9.27
C ARG A 378 -1.15 -1.79 -10.32
N LEU A 379 -2.28 -2.37 -9.96
CA LEU A 379 -3.08 -3.23 -10.84
C LEU A 379 -4.02 -2.38 -11.69
N GLY A 380 -3.88 -2.43 -13.01
CA GLY A 380 -4.77 -1.74 -13.92
C GLY A 380 -6.19 -2.31 -13.86
N VAL A 381 -7.15 -1.41 -13.66
CA VAL A 381 -8.57 -1.77 -13.49
C VAL A 381 -9.52 -0.99 -14.42
N TRP A 382 -9.00 -0.09 -15.24
CA TRP A 382 -9.80 0.58 -16.27
C TRP A 382 -10.04 -0.33 -17.46
N SER A 383 -11.26 -0.35 -17.98
CA SER A 383 -11.64 -1.21 -19.12
C SER A 383 -10.93 -0.89 -20.44
N GLY A 384 -10.31 0.31 -20.56
CA GLY A 384 -9.79 0.86 -21.80
C GLY A 384 -10.81 1.72 -22.56
N GLU A 385 -12.06 1.73 -22.11
CA GLU A 385 -13.17 2.49 -22.73
C GLU A 385 -13.94 3.30 -21.69
N GLY A 386 -14.55 4.38 -22.12
CA GLY A 386 -15.37 5.26 -21.26
C GLY A 386 -14.56 6.20 -20.39
N GLU A 387 -15.21 6.76 -19.37
CA GLU A 387 -14.59 7.67 -18.41
C GLU A 387 -13.68 6.90 -17.44
N GLN A 388 -12.50 7.44 -17.16
CA GLN A 388 -11.65 6.96 -16.09
C GLN A 388 -12.20 7.47 -14.76
N LEU A 389 -12.77 6.57 -13.98
CA LEU A 389 -13.25 6.86 -12.62
C LEU A 389 -12.05 6.85 -11.68
N ASP A 390 -12.04 7.72 -10.67
CA ASP A 390 -10.98 7.73 -9.66
C ASP A 390 -11.43 6.99 -8.40
N LEU A 391 -10.45 6.57 -7.60
CA LEU A 391 -10.70 5.99 -6.28
C LEU A 391 -11.44 6.97 -5.39
N HIS A 392 -12.17 6.46 -4.38
CA HIS A 392 -12.96 7.24 -3.42
C HIS A 392 -14.10 8.07 -4.06
N GLN A 393 -14.48 7.76 -5.30
CA GLN A 393 -15.65 8.35 -5.93
C GLN A 393 -16.90 7.47 -5.75
N PRO A 394 -18.10 8.06 -5.57
CA PRO A 394 -19.35 7.32 -5.45
C PRO A 394 -19.70 6.45 -6.66
N THR A 395 -19.11 6.72 -7.79
CA THR A 395 -19.31 6.04 -9.07
C THR A 395 -18.17 5.09 -9.44
N PHE A 396 -17.21 4.88 -8.54
CA PHE A 396 -16.06 4.02 -8.80
C PHE A 396 -16.51 2.57 -9.08
N ASP A 397 -16.03 2.01 -10.17
CA ASP A 397 -16.12 0.61 -10.52
C ASP A 397 -14.84 0.18 -11.23
N LEU A 398 -14.62 -1.11 -11.32
CA LEU A 398 -13.44 -1.70 -11.92
C LEU A 398 -13.81 -2.81 -12.91
N ASP A 399 -12.94 -3.03 -13.88
CA ASP A 399 -13.06 -4.14 -14.81
C ASP A 399 -12.66 -5.45 -14.12
N GLU A 400 -13.61 -6.37 -13.98
CA GLU A 400 -13.44 -7.63 -13.25
C GLU A 400 -12.40 -8.58 -13.88
N ARG A 401 -11.97 -8.33 -15.13
CA ARG A 401 -10.82 -9.05 -15.74
C ARG A 401 -9.52 -8.83 -14.95
N ALA A 402 -9.44 -7.75 -14.15
CA ALA A 402 -8.31 -7.48 -13.27
C ALA A 402 -8.13 -8.57 -12.19
N LEU A 403 -9.18 -9.28 -11.80
CA LEU A 403 -9.12 -10.35 -10.81
C LEU A 403 -8.19 -11.48 -11.27
N GLU A 404 -8.36 -11.95 -12.50
CA GLU A 404 -7.48 -12.95 -13.10
C GLU A 404 -6.03 -12.48 -13.17
N VAL A 405 -5.81 -11.24 -13.61
CA VAL A 405 -4.48 -10.64 -13.70
C VAL A 405 -3.78 -10.62 -12.34
N GLY A 406 -4.49 -10.17 -11.30
CA GLY A 406 -3.97 -10.12 -9.94
C GLY A 406 -3.58 -11.50 -9.41
N VAL A 407 -4.44 -12.52 -9.57
CA VAL A 407 -4.14 -13.90 -9.15
C VAL A 407 -2.92 -14.44 -9.88
N ARG A 408 -2.81 -14.24 -11.20
CA ARG A 408 -1.64 -14.69 -11.99
C ARG A 408 -0.35 -14.06 -11.50
N VAL A 409 -0.35 -12.76 -11.21
CA VAL A 409 0.83 -12.03 -10.73
C VAL A 409 1.26 -12.52 -9.35
N LEU A 410 0.35 -12.59 -8.37
CA LEU A 410 0.69 -13.00 -7.01
C LEU A 410 1.14 -14.47 -6.95
N THR A 411 0.49 -15.37 -7.70
CA THR A 411 0.92 -16.77 -7.78
C THR A 411 2.29 -16.91 -8.44
N ASP A 412 2.59 -16.14 -9.51
CA ASP A 412 3.89 -16.23 -10.20
C ASP A 412 5.06 -15.70 -9.35
N ILE A 413 4.82 -14.69 -8.48
CA ILE A 413 5.79 -14.26 -7.48
C ILE A 413 6.19 -15.43 -6.58
N VAL A 414 5.22 -16.20 -6.07
CA VAL A 414 5.46 -17.36 -5.22
C VAL A 414 6.20 -18.46 -5.98
N LEU A 415 5.76 -18.79 -7.19
CA LEU A 415 6.34 -19.87 -8.01
C LEU A 415 7.78 -19.60 -8.46
N ARG A 416 8.22 -18.33 -8.44
CA ARG A 416 9.60 -17.93 -8.77
C ARG A 416 10.48 -17.74 -7.54
N ALA A 417 9.91 -17.71 -6.34
CA ALA A 417 10.67 -17.52 -5.11
C ALA A 417 11.65 -18.70 -4.89
N ARG A 418 12.82 -18.37 -4.34
CA ARG A 418 13.89 -19.30 -4.07
C ARG A 418 14.38 -19.14 -2.64
#